data_652e821ea3e91335c3027e57b2546f6e
#
_entry.id   652e821ea3e91335c3027e57b2546f6e
#
_cell.length_a   1.000
_cell.length_b   1.000
_cell.length_c   1.000
_cell.angle_alpha   90.00
_cell.angle_beta   90.00
_cell.angle_gamma   90.00
#
_symmetry.space_group_name_H-M   'P 1'
#
loop_
_entity.id
_entity.type
_entity.pdbx_description
1 polymer ?
#
loop_
_entity_poly.entity_id
_entity_poly.type
_entity_poly.pdbx_seq_one_letter_code
_entity_poly.pdbx_strand_id
1 'polypeptide(L)'
;LTGPVIGRPNTGTFRLADLVGHDTGVKVMQGIQHNCPDDEQAGAFNVPGYMQFLLDNKFLGNKTGQGFYKKGEGKNAKGQTEYLSLNLKTLEYGTDPKIDLPSLGISKQIDDPEKRIKTIYDAPDDGGKLIKQHLLGLFAYVSNRIPEIADHINSIDDALKAGFAWSYGPFEYWDIIGVKRGLEDAKASGLSISPWVQKMLDDGFESFYTIKDGKTLVYNPSVNSYVPVQGAETKVNLQALRTQSPVYRNDEAVLHDIGDGVLCFEFRSKANVIGEGILRGINESIRIAEEEGWKGLVIGNHATNFSVGANLMLIGMMAFQE
;
A
#
# COMPACT_ATOMS: atom_id res chain seq x y z
N LEU A 1 6.17 -11.56 -3.22
CA LEU A 1 5.91 -10.49 -4.19
C LEU A 1 4.64 -9.71 -3.85
N THR A 2 3.48 -10.36 -3.78
CA THR A 2 2.14 -9.75 -3.61
C THR A 2 1.81 -9.35 -2.17
N GLY A 3 2.79 -9.13 -1.33
CA GLY A 3 2.69 -8.74 0.08
C GLY A 3 3.42 -7.42 0.37
N PRO A 4 4.25 -7.35 1.41
CA PRO A 4 4.88 -6.12 1.90
C PRO A 4 5.73 -5.37 0.88
N VAL A 5 6.29 -6.07 -0.12
CA VAL A 5 7.11 -5.44 -1.18
C VAL A 5 6.33 -4.35 -1.92
N ILE A 6 5.03 -4.57 -2.11
CA ILE A 6 4.15 -3.60 -2.74
C ILE A 6 3.15 -2.98 -1.76
N GLY A 7 3.46 -2.94 -0.46
CA GLY A 7 2.60 -2.30 0.54
C GLY A 7 1.30 -3.05 0.85
N ARG A 8 1.30 -4.38 0.76
CA ARG A 8 0.16 -5.23 1.12
C ARG A 8 0.49 -6.11 2.35
N PRO A 9 -0.52 -6.71 3.02
CA PRO A 9 -0.29 -7.57 4.19
C PRO A 9 0.67 -8.72 3.96
N ASN A 10 1.31 -9.20 5.04
CA ASN A 10 2.33 -10.26 5.02
C ASN A 10 1.84 -11.60 4.47
N THR A 11 0.55 -11.84 4.45
CA THR A 11 -0.03 -13.09 3.95
C THR A 11 0.28 -13.34 2.47
N GLY A 12 0.36 -12.30 1.64
CA GLY A 12 0.36 -12.48 0.19
C GLY A 12 -0.91 -13.18 -0.30
N THR A 13 -0.95 -13.58 -1.58
CA THR A 13 -2.17 -14.10 -2.21
C THR A 13 -2.57 -15.49 -1.70
N PHE A 14 -1.68 -16.46 -1.79
CA PHE A 14 -2.02 -17.87 -1.48
C PHE A 14 -2.23 -18.12 0.01
N ARG A 15 -1.45 -17.47 0.87
CA ARG A 15 -1.64 -17.59 2.32
C ARG A 15 -2.93 -16.91 2.78
N LEU A 16 -3.31 -15.80 2.13
CA LEU A 16 -4.60 -15.16 2.39
C LEU A 16 -5.76 -16.06 1.99
N ALA A 17 -5.65 -16.75 0.84
CA ALA A 17 -6.66 -17.71 0.39
C ALA A 17 -6.83 -18.88 1.38
N ASP A 18 -5.74 -19.42 1.94
CA ASP A 18 -5.78 -20.43 3.00
C ASP A 18 -6.43 -19.91 4.29
N LEU A 19 -6.24 -18.61 4.60
CA LEU A 19 -6.86 -17.99 5.78
C LEU A 19 -8.37 -17.81 5.62
N VAL A 20 -8.81 -17.34 4.45
CA VAL A 20 -10.23 -17.13 4.11
C VAL A 20 -10.97 -18.46 3.99
N GLY A 21 -10.33 -19.44 3.39
CA GLY A 21 -10.86 -20.76 3.08
C GLY A 21 -11.35 -20.89 1.64
N HIS A 22 -10.94 -21.98 1.01
CA HIS A 22 -11.17 -22.19 -0.44
C HIS A 22 -12.65 -22.37 -0.80
N ASP A 23 -13.45 -22.98 0.06
CA ASP A 23 -14.91 -23.07 -0.11
C ASP A 23 -15.58 -21.68 -0.11
N THR A 24 -15.13 -20.78 0.74
CA THR A 24 -15.60 -19.39 0.75
C THR A 24 -15.15 -18.67 -0.51
N GLY A 25 -13.86 -18.79 -0.87
CA GLY A 25 -13.30 -18.18 -2.07
C GLY A 25 -14.02 -18.59 -3.34
N VAL A 26 -14.25 -19.89 -3.52
CA VAL A 26 -14.98 -20.42 -4.71
C VAL A 26 -16.43 -19.95 -4.74
N LYS A 27 -17.13 -19.92 -3.61
CA LYS A 27 -18.51 -19.36 -3.57
C LYS A 27 -18.55 -17.89 -3.98
N VAL A 28 -17.55 -17.10 -3.56
CA VAL A 28 -17.43 -15.69 -3.97
C VAL A 28 -17.21 -15.61 -5.49
N MET A 29 -16.26 -16.38 -6.04
CA MET A 29 -16.01 -16.42 -7.49
C MET A 29 -17.27 -16.76 -8.28
N GLN A 30 -17.98 -17.82 -7.89
CA GLN A 30 -19.23 -18.24 -8.53
C GLN A 30 -20.34 -17.20 -8.38
N GLY A 31 -20.43 -16.53 -7.22
CA GLY A 31 -21.38 -15.45 -6.98
C GLY A 31 -21.13 -14.26 -7.90
N ILE A 32 -19.87 -13.86 -8.09
CA ILE A 32 -19.52 -12.76 -9.00
C ILE A 32 -19.84 -13.15 -10.45
N GLN A 33 -19.46 -14.35 -10.89
CA GLN A 33 -19.80 -14.81 -12.24
C GLN A 33 -21.30 -14.80 -12.51
N HIS A 34 -22.10 -15.21 -11.52
CA HIS A 34 -23.56 -15.26 -11.68
C HIS A 34 -24.19 -13.87 -11.70
N ASN A 35 -23.72 -12.95 -10.85
CA ASN A 35 -24.33 -11.64 -10.67
C ASN A 35 -23.74 -10.56 -11.60
N CYS A 36 -22.54 -10.77 -12.15
CA CYS A 36 -21.85 -9.84 -13.03
C CYS A 36 -21.39 -10.54 -14.32
N PRO A 37 -22.33 -11.14 -15.12
CA PRO A 37 -21.97 -11.92 -16.30
C PRO A 37 -21.37 -11.08 -17.43
N ASP A 38 -21.68 -9.78 -17.47
CA ASP A 38 -21.22 -8.85 -18.50
C ASP A 38 -19.94 -8.10 -18.11
N ASP A 39 -19.35 -8.43 -16.94
CA ASP A 39 -18.08 -7.84 -16.51
C ASP A 39 -16.94 -8.27 -17.45
N GLU A 40 -16.12 -7.33 -17.88
CA GLU A 40 -14.97 -7.58 -18.77
C GLU A 40 -13.95 -8.57 -18.20
N GLN A 41 -13.93 -8.75 -16.88
CA GLN A 41 -13.08 -9.71 -16.17
C GLN A 41 -13.85 -10.93 -15.65
N ALA A 42 -15.09 -11.15 -16.09
CA ALA A 42 -15.90 -12.31 -15.66
C ALA A 42 -15.13 -13.64 -15.81
N GLY A 43 -14.32 -13.78 -16.86
CA GLY A 43 -13.45 -14.94 -17.07
C GLY A 43 -12.40 -15.20 -16.00
N ALA A 44 -11.98 -14.16 -15.25
CA ALA A 44 -11.03 -14.31 -14.15
C ALA A 44 -11.62 -15.05 -12.94
N PHE A 45 -12.94 -15.13 -12.86
CA PHE A 45 -13.67 -15.83 -11.80
C PHE A 45 -14.01 -17.29 -12.16
N ASN A 46 -13.53 -17.82 -13.29
CA ASN A 46 -13.59 -19.25 -13.58
C ASN A 46 -12.78 -20.01 -12.53
N VAL A 47 -13.42 -21.03 -11.93
CA VAL A 47 -12.76 -21.84 -10.88
C VAL A 47 -11.66 -22.68 -11.51
N PRO A 48 -10.38 -22.45 -11.21
CA PRO A 48 -9.30 -23.22 -11.79
C PRO A 48 -9.30 -24.67 -11.27
N GLY A 49 -8.76 -25.61 -12.06
CA GLY A 49 -8.71 -27.03 -11.70
C GLY A 49 -8.04 -27.31 -10.36
N TYR A 50 -7.00 -26.58 -10.01
CA TYR A 50 -6.35 -26.71 -8.69
C TYR A 50 -7.25 -26.27 -7.52
N MET A 51 -8.15 -25.30 -7.73
CA MET A 51 -9.13 -24.92 -6.71
C MET A 51 -10.20 -25.99 -6.55
N GLN A 52 -10.65 -26.60 -7.66
CA GLN A 52 -11.57 -27.74 -7.62
C GLN A 52 -10.94 -28.92 -6.89
N PHE A 53 -9.67 -29.24 -7.17
CA PHE A 53 -8.90 -30.26 -6.44
C PHE A 53 -8.88 -30.02 -4.94
N LEU A 54 -8.64 -28.78 -4.51
CA LEU A 54 -8.62 -28.42 -3.09
C LEU A 54 -9.99 -28.65 -2.43
N LEU A 55 -11.09 -28.31 -3.13
CA LEU A 55 -12.45 -28.53 -2.64
C LEU A 55 -12.79 -30.03 -2.53
N ASP A 56 -12.52 -30.80 -3.59
CA ASP A 56 -12.86 -32.23 -3.67
C ASP A 56 -12.14 -33.02 -2.57
N ASN A 57 -10.92 -32.64 -2.24
CA ASN A 57 -10.13 -33.24 -1.17
C ASN A 57 -10.37 -32.63 0.21
N LYS A 58 -11.28 -31.66 0.34
CA LYS A 58 -11.55 -30.91 1.58
C LYS A 58 -10.31 -30.22 2.18
N PHE A 59 -9.37 -29.82 1.33
CA PHE A 59 -8.20 -29.03 1.70
C PHE A 59 -8.57 -27.54 1.71
N LEU A 60 -9.34 -27.12 2.72
CA LEU A 60 -10.01 -25.83 2.75
C LEU A 60 -9.17 -24.71 3.37
N GLY A 61 -7.88 -24.92 3.51
CA GLY A 61 -6.96 -23.94 4.09
C GLY A 61 -6.77 -24.13 5.60
N ASN A 62 -6.53 -23.05 6.34
CA ASN A 62 -6.18 -23.10 7.77
C ASN A 62 -7.21 -23.85 8.62
N LYS A 63 -8.49 -23.73 8.30
CA LYS A 63 -9.58 -24.39 9.05
C LYS A 63 -9.55 -25.93 8.99
N THR A 64 -8.91 -26.50 7.97
CA THR A 64 -8.70 -27.94 7.84
C THR A 64 -7.23 -28.35 7.99
N GLY A 65 -6.35 -27.39 8.28
CA GLY A 65 -4.92 -27.62 8.43
C GLY A 65 -4.15 -27.83 7.12
N GLN A 66 -4.84 -27.80 5.99
CA GLN A 66 -4.27 -28.01 4.66
C GLN A 66 -5.04 -27.20 3.61
N GLY A 67 -4.30 -26.60 2.68
CA GLY A 67 -4.79 -25.79 1.57
C GLY A 67 -3.71 -25.65 0.52
N PHE A 68 -3.37 -24.45 0.06
CA PHE A 68 -2.17 -24.22 -0.74
C PHE A 68 -0.90 -24.61 0.01
N TYR A 69 -0.95 -24.53 1.34
CA TYR A 69 0.13 -24.96 2.22
C TYR A 69 -0.35 -26.02 3.21
N LYS A 70 0.56 -26.92 3.58
CA LYS A 70 0.36 -27.85 4.70
C LYS A 70 1.63 -27.95 5.55
N LYS A 71 1.48 -28.35 6.81
CA LYS A 71 2.61 -28.68 7.67
C LYS A 71 3.30 -29.93 7.15
N GLY A 72 4.63 -29.89 7.01
CA GLY A 72 5.47 -31.05 6.78
C GLY A 72 5.79 -31.77 8.10
N GLU A 73 6.36 -32.94 8.01
CA GLU A 73 6.81 -33.74 9.16
C GLU A 73 8.18 -33.27 9.68
N GLY A 74 8.92 -32.52 8.85
CA GLY A 74 10.28 -32.06 9.12
C GLY A 74 10.34 -30.69 9.77
N LYS A 75 11.57 -30.30 10.14
CA LYS A 75 11.93 -28.95 10.52
C LYS A 75 12.86 -28.35 9.47
N ASN A 76 12.71 -27.06 9.20
CA ASN A 76 13.62 -26.35 8.32
C ASN A 76 15.00 -26.14 8.98
N ALA A 77 15.96 -25.60 8.24
CA ALA A 77 17.31 -25.33 8.71
C ALA A 77 17.40 -24.41 9.96
N LYS A 78 16.31 -23.72 10.30
CA LYS A 78 16.18 -22.87 11.50
C LYS A 78 15.46 -23.57 12.67
N GLY A 79 15.18 -24.87 12.55
CA GLY A 79 14.47 -25.65 13.58
C GLY A 79 12.96 -25.37 13.67
N GLN A 80 12.40 -24.60 12.75
CA GLN A 80 10.97 -24.29 12.68
C GLN A 80 10.22 -25.35 11.86
N THR A 81 8.94 -25.55 12.12
CA THR A 81 8.09 -26.44 11.32
C THR A 81 8.23 -26.12 9.85
N GLU A 82 8.55 -27.13 9.05
CA GLU A 82 8.56 -27.03 7.59
C GLU A 82 7.12 -26.91 7.07
N TYR A 83 6.94 -26.09 6.03
CA TYR A 83 5.69 -26.01 5.29
C TYR A 83 5.92 -26.46 3.86
N LEU A 84 5.03 -27.32 3.37
CA LEU A 84 5.01 -27.79 1.99
C LEU A 84 3.97 -26.96 1.23
N SER A 85 4.26 -26.65 -0.02
CA SER A 85 3.36 -25.94 -0.93
C SER A 85 2.78 -26.87 -1.99
N LEU A 86 1.55 -26.60 -2.42
CA LEU A 86 0.90 -27.31 -3.50
C LEU A 86 1.48 -26.84 -4.84
N ASN A 87 2.00 -27.78 -5.62
CA ASN A 87 2.33 -27.53 -7.03
C ASN A 87 1.02 -27.47 -7.83
N LEU A 88 0.72 -26.30 -8.42
CA LEU A 88 -0.56 -26.07 -9.10
C LEU A 88 -0.73 -26.86 -10.41
N LYS A 89 0.36 -27.46 -10.94
CA LYS A 89 0.33 -28.28 -12.17
C LYS A 89 0.22 -29.78 -11.85
N THR A 90 1.04 -30.27 -10.89
CA THR A 90 1.06 -31.69 -10.55
C THR A 90 0.06 -32.04 -9.45
N LEU A 91 -0.45 -31.07 -8.72
CA LEU A 91 -1.34 -31.22 -7.56
C LEU A 91 -0.71 -32.02 -6.41
N GLU A 92 0.61 -32.03 -6.34
CA GLU A 92 1.40 -32.67 -5.29
C GLU A 92 2.00 -31.63 -4.34
N TYR A 93 2.16 -32.01 -3.08
CA TYR A 93 2.82 -31.16 -2.10
C TYR A 93 4.31 -31.44 -2.07
N GLY A 94 5.09 -30.38 -2.09
CA GLY A 94 6.55 -30.43 -2.01
C GLY A 94 7.14 -29.19 -1.35
N THR A 95 8.44 -29.21 -1.17
CA THR A 95 9.20 -28.01 -0.73
C THR A 95 9.20 -26.99 -1.86
N ASP A 96 9.08 -25.71 -1.50
CA ASP A 96 9.14 -24.63 -2.47
C ASP A 96 10.47 -24.66 -3.23
N PRO A 97 10.42 -24.60 -4.57
CA PRO A 97 11.65 -24.44 -5.35
C PRO A 97 12.31 -23.12 -4.97
N LYS A 98 13.63 -23.12 -4.85
CA LYS A 98 14.38 -21.86 -4.70
C LYS A 98 14.30 -21.10 -6.02
N ILE A 99 13.45 -20.09 -6.05
CA ILE A 99 13.35 -19.19 -7.20
C ILE A 99 14.26 -18.00 -6.90
N ASP A 100 15.24 -17.76 -7.76
CA ASP A 100 16.07 -16.58 -7.69
C ASP A 100 15.32 -15.39 -8.32
N LEU A 101 15.01 -14.40 -7.50
CA LEU A 101 14.37 -13.16 -7.91
C LEU A 101 15.23 -11.99 -7.40
N PRO A 102 16.23 -11.56 -8.18
CA PRO A 102 17.12 -10.45 -7.79
C PRO A 102 16.34 -9.19 -7.41
N SER A 103 15.27 -8.88 -8.15
CA SER A 103 14.39 -7.73 -7.87
C SER A 103 13.78 -7.77 -6.47
N LEU A 104 13.39 -8.95 -5.99
CA LEU A 104 12.86 -9.11 -4.64
C LEU A 104 13.92 -8.85 -3.58
N GLY A 105 15.16 -9.30 -3.80
CA GLY A 105 16.29 -9.05 -2.92
C GLY A 105 16.61 -7.56 -2.80
N ILE A 106 16.70 -6.87 -3.94
CA ILE A 106 16.95 -5.42 -4.02
C ILE A 106 15.82 -4.64 -3.37
N SER A 107 14.57 -4.96 -3.73
CA SER A 107 13.40 -4.24 -3.23
C SER A 107 13.27 -4.30 -1.70
N LYS A 108 13.64 -5.41 -1.07
CA LYS A 108 13.60 -5.56 0.39
C LYS A 108 14.58 -4.65 1.14
N GLN A 109 15.59 -4.12 0.47
CA GLN A 109 16.59 -3.21 1.05
C GLN A 109 16.16 -1.74 0.95
N ILE A 110 15.08 -1.45 0.23
CA ILE A 110 14.57 -0.09 0.04
C ILE A 110 13.53 0.20 1.12
N ASP A 111 13.84 1.10 2.03
CA ASP A 111 12.94 1.51 3.13
C ASP A 111 11.74 2.32 2.61
N ASP A 112 11.96 3.20 1.61
CA ASP A 112 10.91 4.00 0.98
C ASP A 112 9.97 3.10 0.15
N PRO A 113 8.68 3.00 0.52
CA PRO A 113 7.76 2.08 -0.12
C PRO A 113 7.43 2.47 -1.57
N GLU A 114 7.36 3.75 -1.91
CA GLU A 114 7.08 4.20 -3.27
C GLU A 114 8.25 3.90 -4.20
N LYS A 115 9.48 4.20 -3.73
CA LYS A 115 10.70 3.85 -4.46
C LYS A 115 10.82 2.34 -4.63
N ARG A 116 10.46 1.56 -3.61
CA ARG A 116 10.44 0.10 -3.67
C ARG A 116 9.49 -0.44 -4.72
N ILE A 117 8.26 0.10 -4.79
CA ILE A 117 7.25 -0.27 -5.78
C ILE A 117 7.74 0.05 -7.20
N LYS A 118 8.29 1.24 -7.42
CA LYS A 118 8.91 1.62 -8.72
C LYS A 118 10.01 0.65 -9.10
N THR A 119 10.91 0.33 -8.17
CA THR A 119 12.05 -0.56 -8.42
C THR A 119 11.63 -1.95 -8.86
N ILE A 120 10.63 -2.54 -8.19
CA ILE A 120 10.15 -3.87 -8.59
C ILE A 120 9.31 -3.84 -9.87
N TYR A 121 8.57 -2.77 -10.13
CA TYR A 121 7.82 -2.59 -11.37
C TYR A 121 8.76 -2.53 -12.60
N ASP A 122 9.93 -1.96 -12.43
CA ASP A 122 10.93 -1.79 -13.48
C ASP A 122 11.88 -2.98 -13.67
N ALA A 123 11.79 -3.95 -12.78
CA ALA A 123 12.71 -5.08 -12.80
C ALA A 123 12.45 -6.00 -14.02
N PRO A 124 13.52 -6.46 -14.70
CA PRO A 124 13.40 -7.28 -15.91
C PRO A 124 13.13 -8.76 -15.62
N ASP A 125 13.29 -9.19 -14.36
CA ASP A 125 13.08 -10.58 -13.97
C ASP A 125 11.58 -10.94 -13.87
N ASP A 126 11.27 -12.21 -13.62
CA ASP A 126 9.89 -12.68 -13.54
C ASP A 126 9.11 -12.08 -12.37
N GLY A 127 9.81 -11.65 -11.31
CA GLY A 127 9.21 -10.91 -10.21
C GLY A 127 8.68 -9.55 -10.66
N GLY A 128 9.50 -8.78 -11.38
CA GLY A 128 9.09 -7.49 -11.94
C GLY A 128 7.98 -7.62 -12.97
N LYS A 129 8.13 -8.59 -13.91
CA LYS A 129 7.08 -8.86 -14.92
C LYS A 129 5.73 -9.17 -14.28
N LEU A 130 5.70 -10.03 -13.25
CA LEU A 130 4.47 -10.36 -12.52
C LEU A 130 3.84 -9.13 -11.87
N ILE A 131 4.63 -8.32 -11.17
CA ILE A 131 4.11 -7.11 -10.52
C ILE A 131 3.63 -6.09 -11.56
N LYS A 132 4.39 -5.88 -12.63
CA LYS A 132 4.00 -4.99 -13.73
C LYS A 132 2.65 -5.44 -14.34
N GLN A 133 2.53 -6.69 -14.74
CA GLN A 133 1.30 -7.23 -15.31
C GLN A 133 0.12 -7.10 -14.34
N HIS A 134 0.34 -7.40 -13.06
CA HIS A 134 -0.70 -7.29 -12.03
C HIS A 134 -1.18 -5.85 -11.85
N LEU A 135 -0.28 -4.87 -11.74
CA LEU A 135 -0.64 -3.47 -11.57
C LEU A 135 -1.32 -2.90 -12.82
N LEU A 136 -0.82 -3.22 -14.02
CA LEU A 136 -1.44 -2.77 -15.26
C LEU A 136 -2.87 -3.32 -15.43
N GLY A 137 -3.10 -4.59 -15.11
CA GLY A 137 -4.45 -5.17 -15.10
C GLY A 137 -5.37 -4.48 -14.10
N LEU A 138 -4.84 -4.15 -12.91
CA LEU A 138 -5.58 -3.40 -11.90
C LEU A 138 -5.93 -1.99 -12.39
N PHE A 139 -4.99 -1.25 -12.99
CA PHE A 139 -5.22 0.09 -13.55
C PHE A 139 -6.28 0.10 -14.63
N ALA A 140 -6.21 -0.87 -15.54
CA ALA A 140 -7.22 -1.03 -16.59
C ALA A 140 -8.61 -1.22 -15.97
N TYR A 141 -8.74 -2.20 -15.08
CA TYR A 141 -10.02 -2.52 -14.48
C TYR A 141 -10.63 -1.35 -13.71
N VAL A 142 -9.88 -0.73 -12.79
CA VAL A 142 -10.44 0.36 -11.96
C VAL A 142 -10.77 1.60 -12.76
N SER A 143 -10.05 1.90 -13.85
CA SER A 143 -10.36 3.04 -14.70
C SER A 143 -11.74 2.91 -15.38
N ASN A 144 -12.13 1.68 -15.72
CA ASN A 144 -13.42 1.37 -16.33
C ASN A 144 -14.57 1.33 -15.31
N ARG A 145 -14.26 1.31 -14.00
CA ARG A 145 -15.27 1.34 -12.92
C ARG A 145 -15.69 2.76 -12.52
N ILE A 146 -15.12 3.78 -13.13
CA ILE A 146 -15.53 5.17 -12.98
C ILE A 146 -16.30 5.60 -14.24
N PRO A 147 -17.56 6.07 -14.14
CA PRO A 147 -18.39 6.27 -12.93
C PRO A 147 -19.31 5.10 -12.57
N GLU A 148 -19.13 3.91 -13.14
CA GLU A 148 -20.06 2.78 -13.02
C GLU A 148 -20.30 2.36 -11.56
N ILE A 149 -19.21 2.21 -10.76
CA ILE A 149 -19.27 1.76 -9.36
C ILE A 149 -19.10 2.93 -8.40
N ALA A 150 -18.27 3.92 -8.76
CA ALA A 150 -17.97 5.06 -7.92
C ALA A 150 -17.78 6.31 -8.75
N ASP A 151 -18.31 7.44 -8.26
CA ASP A 151 -18.16 8.74 -8.89
C ASP A 151 -16.81 9.39 -8.65
N HIS A 152 -16.11 8.93 -7.60
CA HIS A 152 -14.84 9.50 -7.16
C HIS A 152 -13.74 8.45 -7.10
N ILE A 153 -12.56 8.80 -7.63
CA ILE A 153 -11.36 7.97 -7.67
C ILE A 153 -10.96 7.49 -6.26
N ASN A 154 -10.93 8.40 -5.29
CA ASN A 154 -10.56 8.09 -3.92
C ASN A 154 -11.49 7.09 -3.23
N SER A 155 -12.75 6.96 -3.67
CA SER A 155 -13.67 5.95 -3.09
C SER A 155 -13.21 4.54 -3.38
N ILE A 156 -12.65 4.28 -4.57
CA ILE A 156 -12.08 2.98 -4.92
C ILE A 156 -10.80 2.73 -4.11
N ASP A 157 -9.90 3.72 -4.03
CA ASP A 157 -8.65 3.59 -3.27
C ASP A 157 -8.93 3.33 -1.79
N ASP A 158 -9.84 4.09 -1.19
CA ASP A 158 -10.21 3.96 0.22
C ASP A 158 -10.88 2.61 0.51
N ALA A 159 -11.72 2.11 -0.42
CA ALA A 159 -12.34 0.80 -0.29
C ALA A 159 -11.29 -0.34 -0.27
N LEU A 160 -10.28 -0.29 -1.14
CA LEU A 160 -9.21 -1.28 -1.17
C LEU A 160 -8.29 -1.16 0.06
N LYS A 161 -7.96 0.05 0.50
CA LYS A 161 -7.18 0.28 1.72
C LYS A 161 -7.92 -0.21 2.96
N ALA A 162 -9.20 0.11 3.10
CA ALA A 162 -10.01 -0.32 4.24
C ALA A 162 -10.35 -1.82 4.22
N GLY A 163 -10.73 -2.36 3.04
CA GLY A 163 -11.18 -3.75 2.91
C GLY A 163 -10.05 -4.78 2.93
N PHE A 164 -8.88 -4.43 2.40
CA PHE A 164 -7.76 -5.37 2.25
C PHE A 164 -6.50 -4.96 3.02
N ALA A 165 -6.56 -3.89 3.81
CA ALA A 165 -5.43 -3.32 4.54
C ALA A 165 -4.21 -3.03 3.62
N TRP A 166 -4.46 -2.54 2.41
CA TRP A 166 -3.41 -2.08 1.51
C TRP A 166 -2.89 -0.72 1.96
N SER A 167 -1.58 -0.48 1.78
CA SER A 167 -0.99 0.83 2.04
C SER A 167 -1.35 1.87 0.98
N TYR A 168 -1.61 1.41 -0.26
CA TYR A 168 -1.96 2.25 -1.39
C TYR A 168 -3.17 1.66 -2.12
N GLY A 169 -4.07 2.53 -2.56
CA GLY A 169 -5.13 2.15 -3.47
C GLY A 169 -4.64 2.07 -4.93
N PRO A 170 -5.47 1.58 -5.86
CA PRO A 170 -5.11 1.40 -7.26
C PRO A 170 -4.60 2.67 -7.96
N PHE A 171 -5.29 3.79 -7.76
CA PHE A 171 -4.91 5.07 -8.37
C PHE A 171 -3.69 5.69 -7.70
N GLU A 172 -3.52 5.48 -6.39
CA GLU A 172 -2.29 5.84 -5.68
C GLU A 172 -1.08 5.02 -6.20
N TYR A 173 -1.22 3.71 -6.48
CA TYR A 173 -0.19 2.94 -7.17
C TYR A 173 0.12 3.50 -8.54
N TRP A 174 -0.90 3.93 -9.27
CA TRP A 174 -0.71 4.47 -10.61
C TRP A 174 0.05 5.80 -10.58
N ASP A 175 -0.27 6.68 -9.63
CA ASP A 175 0.50 7.91 -9.39
C ASP A 175 1.97 7.60 -9.03
N ILE A 176 2.22 6.59 -8.19
CA ILE A 176 3.57 6.13 -7.86
C ILE A 176 4.34 5.72 -9.13
N ILE A 177 3.73 4.98 -10.04
CA ILE A 177 4.37 4.55 -11.30
C ILE A 177 4.50 5.72 -12.29
N GLY A 178 3.57 6.67 -12.22
CA GLY A 178 3.34 7.75 -13.17
C GLY A 178 2.20 7.42 -14.12
N VAL A 179 1.17 8.28 -14.16
CA VAL A 179 -0.08 8.01 -14.89
C VAL A 179 0.18 7.81 -16.38
N LYS A 180 0.92 8.72 -17.01
CA LYS A 180 1.27 8.62 -18.44
C LYS A 180 1.99 7.32 -18.75
N ARG A 181 3.00 6.97 -17.97
CA ARG A 181 3.77 5.74 -18.13
C ARG A 181 2.90 4.50 -17.97
N GLY A 182 2.08 4.43 -16.91
CA GLY A 182 1.17 3.30 -16.70
C GLY A 182 0.16 3.14 -17.82
N LEU A 183 -0.35 4.25 -18.38
CA LEU A 183 -1.22 4.24 -19.56
C LEU A 183 -0.52 3.68 -20.81
N GLU A 184 0.71 4.13 -21.09
CA GLU A 184 1.51 3.66 -22.23
C GLU A 184 1.85 2.17 -22.09
N ASP A 185 2.30 1.74 -20.92
CA ASP A 185 2.61 0.33 -20.62
C ASP A 185 1.36 -0.57 -20.72
N ALA A 186 0.20 -0.11 -20.27
CA ALA A 186 -1.06 -0.83 -20.37
C ALA A 186 -1.50 -1.01 -21.84
N LYS A 187 -1.44 0.07 -22.63
CA LYS A 187 -1.71 0.01 -24.08
C LYS A 187 -0.77 -0.94 -24.81
N ALA A 188 0.53 -0.88 -24.50
CA ALA A 188 1.53 -1.79 -25.05
C ALA A 188 1.27 -3.26 -24.68
N SER A 189 0.62 -3.50 -23.54
CA SER A 189 0.20 -4.84 -23.08
C SER A 189 -1.17 -5.27 -23.61
N GLY A 190 -1.81 -4.47 -24.48
CA GLY A 190 -3.13 -4.77 -25.06
C GLY A 190 -4.31 -4.57 -24.08
N LEU A 191 -4.10 -3.85 -22.98
CA LEU A 191 -5.15 -3.58 -22.00
C LEU A 191 -5.94 -2.34 -22.38
N SER A 192 -7.26 -2.37 -22.16
CA SER A 192 -8.16 -1.26 -22.40
C SER A 192 -8.27 -0.38 -21.16
N ILE A 193 -7.81 0.86 -21.28
CA ILE A 193 -7.93 1.90 -20.25
C ILE A 193 -9.09 2.81 -20.63
N SER A 194 -9.85 3.25 -19.64
CA SER A 194 -10.96 4.19 -19.87
C SER A 194 -10.48 5.47 -20.52
N PRO A 195 -11.21 5.99 -21.54
CA PRO A 195 -10.80 7.19 -22.31
C PRO A 195 -10.59 8.45 -21.47
N TRP A 196 -11.26 8.56 -20.32
CA TRP A 196 -11.11 9.73 -19.46
C TRP A 196 -9.68 9.90 -18.91
N VAL A 197 -8.90 8.79 -18.76
CA VAL A 197 -7.52 8.87 -18.32
C VAL A 197 -6.64 9.54 -19.38
N GLN A 198 -6.83 9.21 -20.67
CA GLN A 198 -6.12 9.90 -21.76
C GLN A 198 -6.51 11.37 -21.79
N LYS A 199 -7.82 11.66 -21.72
CA LYS A 199 -8.31 13.04 -21.69
C LYS A 199 -7.71 13.86 -20.54
N MET A 200 -7.62 13.29 -19.35
CA MET A 200 -6.97 13.90 -18.18
C MET A 200 -5.55 14.37 -18.52
N LEU A 201 -4.75 13.49 -19.13
CA LEU A 201 -3.37 13.81 -19.52
C LEU A 201 -3.30 14.85 -20.63
N ASP A 202 -4.19 14.77 -21.62
CA ASP A 202 -4.26 15.73 -22.75
C ASP A 202 -4.64 17.14 -22.27
N ASP A 203 -5.42 17.23 -21.19
CA ASP A 203 -5.82 18.49 -20.56
C ASP A 203 -4.77 19.00 -19.53
N GLY A 204 -3.62 18.32 -19.43
CA GLY A 204 -2.48 18.77 -18.63
C GLY A 204 -2.49 18.33 -17.16
N PHE A 205 -3.37 17.40 -16.79
CA PHE A 205 -3.34 16.79 -15.44
C PHE A 205 -2.46 15.55 -15.46
N GLU A 206 -1.41 15.55 -14.66
CA GLU A 206 -0.37 14.50 -14.70
C GLU A 206 -0.52 13.42 -13.61
N SER A 207 -1.37 13.64 -12.61
CA SER A 207 -1.59 12.74 -11.47
C SER A 207 -3.05 12.69 -11.07
N PHE A 208 -3.47 11.61 -10.43
CA PHE A 208 -4.82 11.51 -9.86
C PHE A 208 -4.96 12.31 -8.57
N TYR A 209 -3.88 12.39 -7.80
CA TYR A 209 -3.84 13.17 -6.56
C TYR A 209 -2.84 14.31 -6.67
N THR A 210 -3.19 15.44 -6.06
CA THR A 210 -2.28 16.58 -5.93
C THR A 210 -2.45 17.24 -4.58
N ILE A 211 -1.45 18.04 -4.19
CA ILE A 211 -1.51 18.84 -2.96
C ILE A 211 -1.51 20.31 -3.36
N LYS A 212 -2.54 21.03 -2.94
CA LYS A 212 -2.64 22.47 -3.12
C LYS A 212 -3.10 23.12 -1.83
N ASP A 213 -2.41 24.18 -1.41
CA ASP A 213 -2.71 24.94 -0.19
C ASP A 213 -2.85 24.05 1.06
N GLY A 214 -1.96 23.03 1.19
CA GLY A 214 -1.95 22.07 2.31
C GLY A 214 -3.11 21.07 2.30
N LYS A 215 -3.92 21.02 1.24
CA LYS A 215 -5.04 20.09 1.09
C LYS A 215 -4.76 19.09 -0.01
N THR A 216 -5.13 17.84 0.23
CA THR A 216 -5.11 16.82 -0.82
C THR A 216 -6.35 16.98 -1.70
N LEU A 217 -6.11 17.09 -2.99
CA LEU A 217 -7.13 17.13 -4.02
C LEU A 217 -7.05 15.83 -4.85
N VAL A 218 -8.17 15.42 -5.41
CA VAL A 218 -8.29 14.29 -6.32
C VAL A 218 -8.89 14.73 -7.65
N TYR A 219 -8.37 14.22 -8.75
CA TYR A 219 -8.95 14.47 -10.07
C TYR A 219 -10.34 13.85 -10.16
N ASN A 220 -11.30 14.63 -10.64
CA ASN A 220 -12.66 14.17 -10.87
C ASN A 220 -12.98 14.22 -12.38
N PRO A 221 -13.14 13.05 -13.03
CA PRO A 221 -13.40 12.98 -14.47
C PRO A 221 -14.67 13.70 -14.92
N SER A 222 -15.69 13.76 -14.06
CA SER A 222 -17.00 14.35 -14.41
C SER A 222 -16.94 15.87 -14.57
N VAL A 223 -16.03 16.54 -13.82
CA VAL A 223 -15.85 18.00 -13.89
C VAL A 223 -14.52 18.39 -14.53
N ASN A 224 -13.72 17.42 -14.93
CA ASN A 224 -12.39 17.59 -15.53
C ASN A 224 -11.49 18.53 -14.73
N SER A 225 -11.42 18.33 -13.43
CA SER A 225 -10.67 19.21 -12.52
C SER A 225 -10.32 18.48 -11.22
N TYR A 226 -9.35 19.02 -10.48
CA TYR A 226 -9.10 18.61 -9.11
C TYR A 226 -10.17 19.13 -8.16
N VAL A 227 -10.69 18.26 -7.32
CA VAL A 227 -11.65 18.57 -6.26
C VAL A 227 -11.12 18.14 -4.90
N PRO A 228 -11.55 18.74 -3.79
CA PRO A 228 -11.19 18.25 -2.46
C PRO A 228 -11.60 16.78 -2.27
N VAL A 229 -10.72 15.98 -1.65
CA VAL A 229 -11.07 14.61 -1.24
C VAL A 229 -12.17 14.68 -0.19
N GLN A 230 -13.30 14.01 -0.41
CA GLN A 230 -14.42 13.99 0.53
C GLN A 230 -13.99 13.41 1.90
N GLY A 231 -14.36 14.10 2.99
CA GLY A 231 -14.01 13.72 4.35
C GLY A 231 -12.57 14.05 4.75
N ALA A 232 -11.75 14.61 3.83
CA ALA A 232 -10.40 15.06 4.16
C ALA A 232 -10.40 16.36 4.98
N GLU A 233 -11.48 17.15 4.91
CA GLU A 233 -11.66 18.38 5.67
C GLU A 233 -11.69 18.16 7.18
N THR A 234 -12.00 16.96 7.63
CA THR A 234 -12.02 16.57 9.05
C THR A 234 -10.71 15.96 9.54
N LYS A 235 -9.72 15.82 8.65
CA LYS A 235 -8.45 15.15 8.93
C LYS A 235 -7.28 16.06 8.59
N VAL A 236 -6.34 16.18 9.54
CA VAL A 236 -5.07 16.84 9.28
C VAL A 236 -4.18 15.92 8.46
N ASN A 237 -3.74 16.38 7.29
CA ASN A 237 -2.76 15.68 6.48
C ASN A 237 -1.38 16.31 6.66
N LEU A 238 -0.55 15.71 7.53
CA LEU A 238 0.80 16.22 7.81
C LEU A 238 1.70 16.20 6.55
N GLN A 239 1.51 15.24 5.64
CA GLN A 239 2.28 15.19 4.40
C GLN A 239 1.98 16.41 3.51
N ALA A 240 0.71 16.79 3.44
CA ALA A 240 0.29 18.00 2.73
C ALA A 240 0.85 19.26 3.39
N LEU A 241 0.85 19.35 4.72
CA LEU A 241 1.40 20.48 5.46
C LEU A 241 2.92 20.64 5.30
N ARG A 242 3.65 19.56 5.01
CA ARG A 242 5.10 19.63 4.74
C ARG A 242 5.45 20.45 3.50
N THR A 243 4.49 20.69 2.60
CA THR A 243 4.68 21.55 1.41
C THR A 243 4.58 23.03 1.74
N GLN A 244 4.11 23.37 2.95
CA GLN A 244 4.02 24.72 3.46
C GLN A 244 5.25 25.09 4.28
N SER A 245 5.43 26.39 4.57
CA SER A 245 6.45 26.84 5.50
C SER A 245 6.10 26.44 6.92
N PRO A 246 6.95 25.66 7.61
CA PRO A 246 6.67 25.28 8.99
C PRO A 246 6.88 26.44 9.95
N VAL A 247 6.22 26.38 11.11
CA VAL A 247 6.45 27.30 12.22
C VAL A 247 7.87 27.13 12.79
N TYR A 248 8.31 25.87 12.91
CA TYR A 248 9.68 25.52 13.29
C TYR A 248 10.09 24.19 12.63
N ARG A 249 11.40 24.04 12.40
CA ARG A 249 11.99 22.79 11.88
C ARG A 249 13.40 22.59 12.41
N ASN A 250 13.73 21.33 12.69
CA ASN A 250 15.11 20.86 12.79
C ASN A 250 15.28 19.54 11.98
N ASP A 251 16.42 18.87 12.12
CA ASP A 251 16.74 17.67 11.35
C ASP A 251 15.84 16.45 11.68
N GLU A 252 15.23 16.42 12.86
CA GLU A 252 14.45 15.29 13.37
C GLU A 252 12.96 15.60 13.56
N ALA A 253 12.53 16.87 13.46
CA ALA A 253 11.16 17.28 13.74
C ALA A 253 10.71 18.49 12.93
N VAL A 254 9.39 18.62 12.79
CA VAL A 254 8.72 19.78 12.18
C VAL A 254 7.54 20.20 13.04
N LEU A 255 7.36 21.51 13.25
CA LEU A 255 6.21 22.10 13.91
C LEU A 255 5.32 22.78 12.87
N HIS A 256 4.10 22.27 12.74
CA HIS A 256 3.10 22.74 11.79
C HIS A 256 2.01 23.55 12.48
N ASP A 257 1.53 24.61 11.85
CA ASP A 257 0.21 25.18 12.14
C ASP A 257 -0.85 24.26 11.47
N ILE A 258 -1.73 23.67 12.28
CA ILE A 258 -2.80 22.79 11.80
C ILE A 258 -4.17 23.47 11.78
N GLY A 259 -4.20 24.80 11.98
CA GLY A 259 -5.40 25.60 12.02
C GLY A 259 -5.98 25.77 13.43
N ASP A 260 -6.99 26.62 13.54
CA ASP A 260 -7.73 26.92 14.78
C ASP A 260 -6.87 27.39 15.97
N GLY A 261 -5.63 27.80 15.70
CA GLY A 261 -4.64 28.21 16.70
C GLY A 261 -3.96 27.03 17.40
N VAL A 262 -3.91 25.88 16.74
CA VAL A 262 -3.28 24.67 17.27
C VAL A 262 -2.04 24.31 16.45
N LEU A 263 -0.94 24.02 17.17
CA LEU A 263 0.30 23.51 16.60
C LEU A 263 0.34 21.99 16.63
N CYS A 264 1.00 21.37 15.62
CA CYS A 264 1.33 19.95 15.61
C CYS A 264 2.84 19.74 15.48
N PHE A 265 3.44 19.14 16.50
CA PHE A 265 4.85 18.73 16.49
C PHE A 265 4.96 17.34 15.92
N GLU A 266 5.56 17.23 14.72
CA GLU A 266 5.73 15.99 13.97
C GLU A 266 7.15 15.44 14.11
N PHE A 267 7.30 14.17 14.54
CA PHE A 267 8.57 13.45 14.52
C PHE A 267 8.95 13.07 13.09
N ARG A 268 10.23 13.30 12.74
CA ARG A 268 10.81 13.02 11.41
C ARG A 268 12.11 12.20 11.49
N SER A 269 12.52 11.80 12.70
CA SER A 269 13.66 10.89 12.90
C SER A 269 13.35 9.50 12.32
N LYS A 270 14.40 8.71 12.01
CA LYS A 270 14.22 7.34 11.55
C LYS A 270 13.43 6.52 12.58
N ALA A 271 12.34 5.87 12.13
CA ALA A 271 11.39 5.14 12.98
C ALA A 271 10.83 5.95 14.16
N ASN A 272 10.86 7.28 14.08
CA ASN A 272 10.44 8.19 15.13
C ASN A 272 11.14 7.94 16.48
N VAL A 273 12.44 7.60 16.43
CA VAL A 273 13.30 7.48 17.62
C VAL A 273 13.40 8.83 18.30
N ILE A 274 13.22 8.87 19.62
CA ILE A 274 13.36 10.07 20.42
C ILE A 274 14.85 10.30 20.71
N GLY A 275 15.45 11.18 19.92
CA GLY A 275 16.83 11.65 20.04
C GLY A 275 16.90 13.09 20.52
N GLU A 276 18.10 13.69 20.44
CA GLU A 276 18.35 15.05 20.88
C GLU A 276 17.52 16.08 20.11
N GLY A 277 17.39 15.92 18.77
CA GLY A 277 16.61 16.85 17.94
C GLY A 277 15.13 16.83 18.29
N ILE A 278 14.57 15.65 18.63
CA ILE A 278 13.18 15.55 19.10
C ILE A 278 13.02 16.29 20.44
N LEU A 279 13.92 16.06 21.41
CA LEU A 279 13.84 16.71 22.73
C LEU A 279 13.99 18.23 22.63
N ARG A 280 14.96 18.72 21.84
CA ARG A 280 15.09 20.16 21.56
C ARG A 280 13.84 20.71 20.88
N GLY A 281 13.31 19.99 19.90
CA GLY A 281 12.14 20.40 19.16
C GLY A 281 10.90 20.50 20.03
N ILE A 282 10.69 19.59 20.97
CA ILE A 282 9.59 19.64 21.94
C ILE A 282 9.71 20.91 22.80
N ASN A 283 10.89 21.16 23.39
CA ASN A 283 11.12 22.34 24.23
C ASN A 283 10.88 23.64 23.45
N GLU A 284 11.39 23.73 22.23
CA GLU A 284 11.18 24.88 21.37
C GLU A 284 9.72 25.06 20.97
N SER A 285 9.01 23.97 20.71
CA SER A 285 7.57 24.01 20.38
C SER A 285 6.72 24.50 21.55
N ILE A 286 7.08 24.11 22.78
CA ILE A 286 6.43 24.61 23.99
C ILE A 286 6.68 26.12 24.13
N ARG A 287 7.94 26.55 24.00
CA ARG A 287 8.31 27.98 24.06
C ARG A 287 7.51 28.81 23.04
N ILE A 288 7.48 28.38 21.77
CA ILE A 288 6.73 29.05 20.71
C ILE A 288 5.24 29.10 21.05
N ALA A 289 4.68 27.98 21.52
CA ALA A 289 3.26 27.91 21.85
C ALA A 289 2.87 28.91 22.97
N GLU A 290 3.71 29.06 23.99
CA GLU A 290 3.48 29.96 25.12
C GLU A 290 3.72 31.45 24.74
N GLU A 291 4.85 31.75 24.08
CA GLU A 291 5.22 33.12 23.73
C GLU A 291 4.32 33.75 22.66
N GLU A 292 3.87 32.94 21.68
CA GLU A 292 3.03 33.43 20.59
C GLU A 292 1.52 33.27 20.86
N GLY A 293 1.15 32.67 22.01
CA GLY A 293 -0.25 32.57 22.44
C GLY A 293 -1.09 31.56 21.67
N TRP A 294 -0.49 30.45 21.26
CA TRP A 294 -1.22 29.34 20.63
C TRP A 294 -2.17 28.67 21.63
N LYS A 295 -3.31 28.21 21.15
CA LYS A 295 -4.34 27.56 21.99
C LYS A 295 -3.96 26.16 22.44
N GLY A 296 -3.10 25.47 21.68
CA GLY A 296 -2.70 24.10 21.98
C GLY A 296 -1.54 23.60 21.15
N LEU A 297 -0.88 22.58 21.69
CA LEU A 297 0.19 21.85 21.04
C LEU A 297 -0.14 20.34 21.04
N VAL A 298 -0.17 19.73 19.86
CA VAL A 298 -0.37 18.29 19.66
C VAL A 298 0.96 17.68 19.25
N ILE A 299 1.29 16.53 19.80
CA ILE A 299 2.41 15.70 19.32
C ILE A 299 1.81 14.56 18.49
N GLY A 300 2.14 14.49 17.19
CA GLY A 300 1.54 13.54 16.27
C GLY A 300 2.43 13.22 15.08
N ASN A 301 2.11 12.13 14.40
CA ASN A 301 2.72 11.79 13.11
C ASN A 301 1.86 10.80 12.34
N HIS A 302 2.15 10.62 11.04
CA HIS A 302 1.47 9.66 10.15
C HIS A 302 2.35 8.43 9.85
N ALA A 303 3.30 8.11 10.71
CA ALA A 303 4.12 6.92 10.54
C ALA A 303 3.44 5.65 11.08
N THR A 304 3.97 4.50 10.69
CA THR A 304 3.47 3.18 11.15
C THR A 304 3.52 3.04 12.67
N ASN A 305 4.55 3.63 13.30
CA ASN A 305 4.70 3.68 14.75
C ASN A 305 4.72 5.16 15.19
N PHE A 306 4.04 5.47 16.28
CA PHE A 306 4.14 6.79 16.89
C PHE A 306 5.58 7.11 17.26
N SER A 307 6.25 6.18 17.94
CA SER A 307 7.69 6.17 18.24
C SER A 307 8.13 4.76 18.60
N VAL A 308 9.39 4.41 18.31
CA VAL A 308 10.03 3.18 18.84
C VAL A 308 10.77 3.43 20.16
N GLY A 309 10.60 4.61 20.76
CA GLY A 309 11.18 4.97 22.04
C GLY A 309 12.48 5.73 21.94
N ALA A 310 13.22 5.77 23.06
CA ALA A 310 14.43 6.56 23.20
C ALA A 310 15.59 6.01 22.36
N ASN A 311 16.48 6.90 21.92
CA ASN A 311 17.75 6.54 21.29
C ASN A 311 18.72 5.93 22.31
N LEU A 312 18.74 4.59 22.38
CA LEU A 312 19.58 3.87 23.33
C LEU A 312 21.08 4.09 23.10
N MET A 313 21.51 4.36 21.87
CA MET A 313 22.90 4.68 21.57
C MET A 313 23.29 6.01 22.20
N LEU A 314 22.43 7.03 22.10
CA LEU A 314 22.64 8.34 22.72
C LEU A 314 22.72 8.20 24.26
N ILE A 315 21.80 7.45 24.87
CA ILE A 315 21.80 7.20 26.32
C ILE A 315 23.09 6.49 26.73
N GLY A 316 23.53 5.46 25.97
CA GLY A 316 24.78 4.77 26.23
C GLY A 316 25.99 5.69 26.16
N MET A 317 26.08 6.56 25.15
CA MET A 317 27.17 7.53 25.03
C MET A 317 27.21 8.53 26.20
N MET A 318 26.07 9.01 26.66
CA MET A 318 25.99 9.93 27.81
C MET A 318 26.41 9.24 29.11
N ALA A 319 26.01 7.98 29.31
CA ALA A 319 26.41 7.19 30.49
C ALA A 319 27.92 6.84 30.56
N PHE A 320 28.63 6.90 29.43
CA PHE A 320 30.09 6.71 29.41
C PHE A 320 30.90 8.00 29.55
N GLN A 321 30.24 9.17 29.56
CA GLN A 321 30.89 10.48 29.74
C GLN A 321 30.82 10.98 31.18
N GLU A 322 30.07 10.31 32.06
CA GLU A 322 30.09 10.47 33.52
C GLU A 322 31.04 9.46 34.18
#